data_ef99b16976c84523c83e71c78e7d6642
#
_entry.id   ef99b16976c84523c83e71c78e7d6642
#
_cell.length_a   1.000
_cell.length_b   1.000
_cell.length_c   1.000
_cell.angle_alpha   90.00
_cell.angle_beta   90.00
_cell.angle_gamma   90.00
#
_symmetry.space_group_name_H-M   'P 1'
#
loop_
_entity.id
_entity.type
_entity.pdbx_description
1 polymer ?
#
loop_
_entity_poly.entity_id
_entity_poly.type
_entity_poly.pdbx_seq_one_letter_code
_entity_poly.pdbx_strand_id
1 'polypeptide(L)'
;QVSNPPFRKYKCRAYEGGISTPLILSWKGALGNKKGKWCRVPGYLPDIMPTILEATGAKYPETYHGGNKIYPLVGSSLFPAVHKKTDFLHEYMYWEHQNNRAIRWRDWKAIRDEKGKEWELYDVVKDRTERFNVAEQHPEVLTRLVTEWERWAHANFVLPKHLKK
;
A
#
# COMPACT_ATOMS: atom_id res chain seq x y z
N GLN A 1 -22.36 -8.87 -9.41
CA GLN A 1 -21.35 -8.74 -8.34
C GLN A 1 -19.98 -8.93 -8.96
N VAL A 2 -19.14 -7.90 -8.90
CA VAL A 2 -17.78 -7.98 -9.45
C VAL A 2 -16.89 -8.65 -8.41
N SER A 3 -16.29 -9.78 -8.75
CA SER A 3 -15.26 -10.45 -7.97
C SER A 3 -13.93 -10.38 -8.71
N ASN A 4 -12.83 -10.48 -8.00
CA ASN A 4 -11.47 -10.44 -8.56
C ASN A 4 -10.74 -11.79 -8.38
N PRO A 5 -11.30 -12.91 -8.91
CA PRO A 5 -10.63 -14.19 -8.81
C PRO A 5 -9.25 -14.12 -9.52
N PRO A 6 -8.24 -14.81 -9.00
CA PRO A 6 -8.32 -15.77 -7.88
C PRO A 6 -8.22 -15.13 -6.48
N PHE A 7 -8.18 -13.79 -6.36
CA PHE A 7 -7.96 -13.11 -5.10
C PHE A 7 -9.22 -13.08 -4.22
N ARG A 8 -9.00 -13.08 -2.91
CA ARG A 8 -10.08 -13.00 -1.91
C ARG A 8 -10.71 -11.62 -1.90
N LYS A 9 -12.03 -11.60 -1.72
CA LYS A 9 -12.85 -10.39 -1.56
C LYS A 9 -12.82 -9.46 -2.79
N TYR A 10 -13.19 -8.21 -2.61
CA TYR A 10 -13.33 -7.19 -3.65
C TYR A 10 -13.21 -5.80 -3.00
N LYS A 11 -13.48 -4.73 -3.77
CA LYS A 11 -13.40 -3.32 -3.29
C LYS A 11 -13.96 -3.16 -1.87
N CYS A 12 -13.46 -2.19 -1.14
CA CYS A 12 -13.73 -1.90 0.26
C CYS A 12 -13.08 -2.87 1.27
N ARG A 13 -12.44 -3.94 0.81
CA ARG A 13 -11.73 -4.91 1.67
C ARG A 13 -10.23 -4.76 1.52
N ALA A 14 -9.50 -5.09 2.57
CA ALA A 14 -8.04 -4.98 2.59
C ALA A 14 -7.30 -6.23 2.08
N TYR A 15 -8.04 -7.26 1.67
CA TYR A 15 -7.47 -8.43 0.99
C TYR A 15 -7.03 -8.09 -0.44
N GLU A 16 -6.19 -8.93 -1.04
CA GLU A 16 -5.64 -8.70 -2.40
C GLU A 16 -6.74 -8.41 -3.44
N GLY A 17 -7.89 -9.05 -3.37
CA GLY A 17 -9.00 -8.76 -4.27
C GLY A 17 -9.60 -7.36 -4.13
N GLY A 18 -9.34 -6.67 -3.01
CA GLY A 18 -9.80 -5.31 -2.78
C GLY A 18 -8.75 -4.23 -3.05
N ILE A 19 -7.47 -4.55 -2.90
CA ILE A 19 -6.38 -3.54 -2.97
C ILE A 19 -5.36 -3.78 -4.08
N SER A 20 -5.22 -5.02 -4.58
CA SER A 20 -4.23 -5.35 -5.61
C SER A 20 -4.78 -5.07 -7.01
N THR A 21 -4.57 -3.85 -7.46
CA THR A 21 -4.99 -3.40 -8.80
C THR A 21 -3.76 -3.22 -9.69
N PRO A 22 -3.81 -3.63 -10.97
CA PRO A 22 -2.71 -3.38 -11.89
C PRO A 22 -2.60 -1.88 -12.21
N LEU A 23 -1.35 -1.38 -12.22
CA LEU A 23 -1.00 -0.06 -12.71
C LEU A 23 -0.28 -0.20 -14.05
N ILE A 24 -0.71 0.55 -15.05
CA ILE A 24 -0.06 0.63 -16.36
C ILE A 24 0.63 1.97 -16.48
N LEU A 25 1.96 1.96 -16.60
CA LEU A 25 2.75 3.14 -16.87
C LEU A 25 3.13 3.17 -18.36
N SER A 26 2.70 4.22 -19.07
CA SER A 26 3.03 4.45 -20.47
C SER A 26 3.67 5.83 -20.64
N TRP A 27 4.91 5.85 -21.12
CA TRP A 27 5.63 7.09 -21.39
C TRP A 27 6.55 6.92 -22.58
N LYS A 28 6.20 7.53 -23.70
CA LYS A 28 6.97 7.45 -24.95
C LYS A 28 8.36 8.04 -24.76
N GLY A 29 9.38 7.23 -25.03
CA GLY A 29 10.79 7.66 -24.98
C GLY A 29 11.46 7.55 -23.61
N ALA A 30 10.72 7.53 -22.50
CA ALA A 30 11.31 7.54 -21.15
C ALA A 30 11.53 6.15 -20.54
N LEU A 31 10.76 5.14 -20.97
CA LEU A 31 10.85 3.79 -20.40
C LEU A 31 11.96 2.93 -21.02
N GLY A 32 12.53 3.36 -22.15
CA GLY A 32 13.63 2.66 -22.82
C GLY A 32 13.34 1.17 -23.03
N ASN A 33 14.27 0.31 -22.62
CA ASN A 33 14.15 -1.15 -22.72
C ASN A 33 13.14 -1.77 -21.72
N LYS A 34 12.45 -0.98 -20.90
CA LYS A 34 11.39 -1.42 -19.98
C LYS A 34 10.01 -1.48 -20.64
N LYS A 35 9.88 -0.94 -21.85
CA LYS A 35 8.63 -1.00 -22.62
C LYS A 35 8.14 -2.45 -22.75
N GLY A 36 6.86 -2.69 -22.44
CA GLY A 36 6.23 -4.02 -22.49
C GLY A 36 6.73 -5.00 -21.42
N LYS A 37 7.40 -4.53 -20.36
CA LYS A 37 7.88 -5.36 -19.27
C LYS A 37 6.99 -5.26 -18.03
N TRP A 38 6.99 -6.33 -17.24
CA TRP A 38 6.35 -6.36 -15.95
C TRP A 38 7.31 -5.86 -14.86
N CYS A 39 6.82 -4.98 -14.00
CA CYS A 39 7.41 -4.67 -12.71
C CYS A 39 6.54 -5.30 -11.62
N ARG A 40 7.15 -6.11 -10.75
CA ARG A 40 6.44 -6.80 -9.67
C ARG A 40 6.63 -6.15 -8.30
N VAL A 41 7.40 -5.07 -8.24
CA VAL A 41 7.57 -4.29 -7.03
C VAL A 41 6.24 -3.60 -6.72
N PRO A 42 5.68 -3.81 -5.54
CA PRO A 42 4.41 -3.18 -5.18
C PRO A 42 4.60 -1.68 -4.96
N GLY A 43 3.68 -0.92 -5.50
CA GLY A 43 3.47 0.49 -5.22
C GLY A 43 2.03 0.71 -4.78
N TYR A 44 1.67 1.93 -4.41
CA TYR A 44 0.29 2.29 -4.09
C TYR A 44 -0.02 3.74 -4.49
N LEU A 45 -1.28 4.16 -4.32
CA LEU A 45 -1.76 5.43 -4.86
C LEU A 45 -0.91 6.67 -4.49
N PRO A 46 -0.37 6.82 -3.28
CA PRO A 46 0.51 7.95 -2.93
C PRO A 46 1.77 8.09 -3.80
N ASP A 47 2.19 7.03 -4.50
CA ASP A 47 3.42 7.01 -5.31
C ASP A 47 3.25 7.72 -6.66
N ILE A 48 2.03 7.96 -7.09
CA ILE A 48 1.76 8.58 -8.38
C ILE A 48 2.28 10.01 -8.42
N MET A 49 2.02 10.81 -7.40
CA MET A 49 2.46 12.21 -7.36
C MET A 49 3.99 12.35 -7.37
N PRO A 50 4.76 11.68 -6.50
CA PRO A 50 6.24 11.71 -6.57
C PRO A 50 6.79 11.26 -7.92
N THR A 51 6.15 10.28 -8.55
CA THR A 51 6.53 9.82 -9.89
C THR A 51 6.33 10.89 -10.96
N ILE A 52 5.21 11.62 -10.91
CA ILE A 52 4.94 12.73 -11.82
C ILE A 52 5.94 13.87 -11.61
N LEU A 53 6.22 14.22 -10.34
CA LEU A 53 7.19 15.27 -10.02
C LEU A 53 8.59 14.93 -10.53
N GLU A 54 9.05 13.70 -10.33
CA GLU A 54 10.34 13.24 -10.87
C GLU A 54 10.33 13.26 -12.41
N ALA A 55 9.23 12.82 -13.04
CA ALA A 55 9.09 12.80 -14.49
C ALA A 55 9.16 14.20 -15.12
N THR A 56 8.62 15.20 -14.44
CA THR A 56 8.48 16.56 -14.97
C THR A 56 9.55 17.52 -14.48
N GLY A 57 10.31 17.14 -13.46
CA GLY A 57 11.22 18.05 -12.75
C GLY A 57 10.52 19.12 -11.91
N ALA A 58 9.20 19.01 -11.72
CA ALA A 58 8.42 19.94 -10.91
C ALA A 58 8.73 19.75 -9.42
N LYS A 59 8.68 20.85 -8.69
CA LYS A 59 8.87 20.84 -7.23
C LYS A 59 7.51 20.77 -6.52
N TYR A 60 7.43 19.93 -5.50
CA TYR A 60 6.27 19.93 -4.61
C TYR A 60 6.30 21.20 -3.75
N PRO A 61 5.22 21.98 -3.73
CA PRO A 61 5.22 23.24 -2.96
C PRO A 61 5.12 22.97 -1.45
N GLU A 62 5.76 23.80 -0.66
CA GLU A 62 5.67 23.74 0.81
C GLU A 62 4.40 24.40 1.35
N THR A 63 3.88 25.36 0.60
CA THR A 63 2.67 26.12 0.96
C THR A 63 1.75 26.28 -0.23
N TYR A 64 0.46 26.51 0.03
CA TYR A 64 -0.52 26.87 -0.99
C TYR A 64 -1.05 28.29 -0.75
N HIS A 65 -1.98 28.73 -1.58
CA HIS A 65 -2.58 30.06 -1.53
C HIS A 65 -2.90 30.50 -0.10
N GLY A 66 -2.37 31.66 0.32
CA GLY A 66 -2.53 32.18 1.68
C GLY A 66 -1.45 31.72 2.69
N GLY A 67 -0.40 31.05 2.24
CA GLY A 67 0.76 30.70 3.08
C GLY A 67 0.53 29.48 4.00
N ASN A 68 -0.58 28.75 3.83
CA ASN A 68 -0.83 27.54 4.62
C ASN A 68 0.11 26.43 4.21
N LYS A 69 0.64 25.68 5.18
CA LYS A 69 1.51 24.52 4.93
C LYS A 69 0.75 23.39 4.24
N ILE A 70 1.40 22.77 3.28
CA ILE A 70 0.92 21.55 2.63
C ILE A 70 1.51 20.35 3.36
N TYR A 71 0.72 19.28 3.53
CA TYR A 71 1.23 18.03 4.06
C TYR A 71 2.31 17.45 3.12
N PRO A 72 3.41 16.93 3.67
CA PRO A 72 4.47 16.34 2.88
C PRO A 72 3.97 15.12 2.10
N LEU A 73 4.61 14.83 0.98
CA LEU A 73 4.36 13.60 0.24
C LEU A 73 4.77 12.38 1.08
N VAL A 74 3.91 11.38 1.11
CA VAL A 74 4.16 10.10 1.82
C VAL A 74 4.51 8.97 0.87
N GLY A 75 4.32 9.16 -0.43
CA GLY A 75 4.67 8.19 -1.48
C GLY A 75 6.13 8.30 -1.92
N SER A 76 6.54 7.36 -2.72
CA SER A 76 7.86 7.27 -3.37
C SER A 76 7.71 7.17 -4.87
N SER A 77 8.66 7.73 -5.64
CA SER A 77 8.63 7.55 -7.09
C SER A 77 8.71 6.07 -7.49
N LEU A 78 7.94 5.69 -8.50
CA LEU A 78 7.94 4.34 -9.07
C LEU A 78 9.15 4.06 -9.97
N PHE A 79 9.90 5.07 -10.40
CA PHE A 79 11.02 4.89 -11.32
C PHE A 79 12.13 3.98 -10.80
N PRO A 80 12.55 4.01 -9.53
CA PRO A 80 13.54 3.05 -9.03
C PRO A 80 13.08 1.60 -9.22
N ALA A 81 11.82 1.29 -8.98
CA ALA A 81 11.25 -0.05 -9.21
C ALA A 81 11.18 -0.40 -10.69
N VAL A 82 10.67 0.51 -11.53
CA VAL A 82 10.58 0.33 -12.99
C VAL A 82 11.96 0.08 -13.59
N HIS A 83 12.98 0.75 -13.11
CA HIS A 83 14.35 0.58 -13.57
C HIS A 83 15.12 -0.54 -12.86
N LYS A 84 14.47 -1.34 -12.02
CA LYS A 84 15.08 -2.45 -11.27
C LYS A 84 16.24 -2.03 -10.37
N LYS A 85 16.12 -0.87 -9.74
CA LYS A 85 17.10 -0.35 -8.78
C LYS A 85 16.74 -0.74 -7.33
N THR A 86 15.55 -1.27 -7.12
CA THR A 86 15.07 -1.73 -5.82
C THR A 86 14.05 -2.85 -5.98
N ASP A 87 13.95 -3.70 -4.99
CA ASP A 87 12.91 -4.73 -4.85
C ASP A 87 11.75 -4.27 -3.96
N PHE A 88 11.93 -3.17 -3.21
CA PHE A 88 10.90 -2.58 -2.34
C PHE A 88 10.97 -1.06 -2.44
N LEU A 89 9.82 -0.41 -2.65
CA LEU A 89 9.69 1.05 -2.61
C LEU A 89 9.41 1.57 -1.20
N HIS A 90 8.74 0.78 -0.40
CA HIS A 90 8.33 1.13 0.96
C HIS A 90 8.75 0.06 1.93
N GLU A 91 9.19 0.47 3.11
CA GLU A 91 9.38 -0.46 4.22
C GLU A 91 8.03 -1.02 4.68
N TYR A 92 7.03 -0.13 4.81
CA TYR A 92 5.66 -0.49 5.14
C TYR A 92 4.68 0.18 4.18
N MET A 93 3.56 -0.50 3.91
CA MET A 93 2.40 0.04 3.20
C MET A 93 1.17 -0.17 4.08
N TYR A 94 0.30 0.86 4.20
CA TYR A 94 -0.81 0.87 5.15
C TYR A 94 -2.13 1.08 4.44
N TRP A 95 -3.17 0.41 4.93
CA TRP A 95 -4.54 0.59 4.45
C TRP A 95 -5.52 0.66 5.63
N GLU A 96 -6.47 1.54 5.52
CA GLU A 96 -7.69 1.59 6.31
C GLU A 96 -8.84 2.06 5.45
N HIS A 97 -9.93 1.31 5.45
CA HIS A 97 -11.18 1.70 4.84
C HIS A 97 -12.35 0.96 5.50
N GLN A 98 -13.31 1.71 6.06
CA GLN A 98 -14.51 1.15 6.69
C GLN A 98 -14.19 0.04 7.73
N ASN A 99 -13.23 0.27 8.61
CA ASN A 99 -12.70 -0.69 9.58
C ASN A 99 -11.91 -1.88 9.01
N ASN A 100 -11.77 -2.00 7.70
CA ASN A 100 -10.84 -2.94 7.12
C ASN A 100 -9.44 -2.33 7.24
N ARG A 101 -8.53 -3.08 7.83
CA ARG A 101 -7.17 -2.65 8.14
C ARG A 101 -6.19 -3.59 7.51
N ALA A 102 -5.11 -3.07 6.97
CA ALA A 102 -3.99 -3.89 6.56
C ALA A 102 -2.68 -3.12 6.67
N ILE A 103 -1.63 -3.88 6.83
CA ILE A 103 -0.25 -3.44 6.72
C ILE A 103 0.56 -4.49 5.98
N ARG A 104 1.40 -4.05 5.05
CA ARG A 104 2.37 -4.90 4.37
C ARG A 104 3.78 -4.48 4.75
N TRP A 105 4.61 -5.46 5.05
CA TRP A 105 6.04 -5.35 5.28
C TRP A 105 6.74 -6.42 4.45
N ARG A 106 7.40 -6.01 3.36
CA ARG A 106 8.03 -6.94 2.41
C ARG A 106 7.04 -8.01 1.93
N ASP A 107 7.29 -9.28 2.28
CA ASP A 107 6.50 -10.45 1.89
C ASP A 107 5.32 -10.71 2.83
N TRP A 108 5.31 -10.06 4.01
CA TRP A 108 4.29 -10.24 5.03
C TRP A 108 3.18 -9.23 4.90
N LYS A 109 1.96 -9.67 5.11
CA LYS A 109 0.79 -8.80 5.16
C LYS A 109 -0.12 -9.22 6.31
N ALA A 110 -0.36 -8.30 7.24
CA ALA A 110 -1.35 -8.47 8.28
C ALA A 110 -2.65 -7.76 7.88
N ILE A 111 -3.78 -8.41 8.13
CA ILE A 111 -5.12 -7.94 7.76
C ILE A 111 -6.06 -8.11 8.94
N ARG A 112 -6.94 -7.12 9.14
CA ARG A 112 -8.09 -7.22 10.02
C ARG A 112 -9.33 -6.76 9.27
N ASP A 113 -10.23 -7.69 8.98
CA ASP A 113 -11.53 -7.40 8.33
C ASP A 113 -12.44 -6.59 9.29
N GLU A 114 -13.35 -5.79 8.76
CA GLU A 114 -14.27 -4.96 9.56
C GLU A 114 -15.07 -5.75 10.60
N LYS A 115 -15.41 -7.00 10.27
CA LYS A 115 -16.14 -7.92 11.12
C LYS A 115 -15.22 -8.85 11.93
N GLY A 116 -13.94 -8.87 11.58
CA GLY A 116 -12.94 -9.67 12.27
C GLY A 116 -12.56 -9.07 13.61
N LYS A 117 -12.45 -9.90 14.63
CA LYS A 117 -11.96 -9.49 15.95
C LYS A 117 -10.45 -9.52 16.00
N GLU A 118 -9.84 -10.41 15.24
CA GLU A 118 -8.41 -10.71 15.27
C GLU A 118 -7.73 -10.33 13.97
N TRP A 119 -6.42 -10.16 14.05
CA TRP A 119 -5.58 -9.96 12.88
C TRP A 119 -5.19 -11.31 12.28
N GLU A 120 -5.22 -11.39 10.97
CA GLU A 120 -4.71 -12.49 10.16
C GLU A 120 -3.35 -12.12 9.59
N LEU A 121 -2.45 -13.09 9.38
CA LEU A 121 -1.13 -12.89 8.78
C LEU A 121 -0.94 -13.79 7.56
N TYR A 122 -0.37 -13.24 6.49
CA TYR A 122 -0.11 -13.94 5.24
C TYR A 122 1.28 -13.66 4.69
N ASP A 123 1.94 -14.68 4.14
CA ASP A 123 3.10 -14.54 3.27
C ASP A 123 2.57 -14.36 1.84
N VAL A 124 2.44 -13.10 1.40
CA VAL A 124 1.80 -12.77 0.12
C VAL A 124 2.65 -13.07 -1.11
N VAL A 125 3.87 -13.54 -0.93
CA VAL A 125 4.70 -14.07 -2.03
C VAL A 125 4.39 -15.55 -2.26
N LYS A 126 4.28 -16.33 -1.19
CA LYS A 126 3.96 -17.78 -1.25
C LYS A 126 2.46 -18.02 -1.41
N ASP A 127 1.64 -17.21 -0.75
CA ASP A 127 0.17 -17.30 -0.75
C ASP A 127 -0.48 -15.98 -1.14
N ARG A 128 -0.38 -15.62 -2.42
CA ARG A 128 -0.96 -14.39 -2.93
C ARG A 128 -2.49 -14.36 -2.89
N THR A 129 -3.12 -15.47 -2.70
CA THR A 129 -4.58 -15.59 -2.59
C THR A 129 -5.08 -15.52 -1.15
N GLU A 130 -4.18 -15.39 -0.18
CA GLU A 130 -4.48 -15.19 1.25
C GLU A 130 -5.39 -16.30 1.81
N ARG A 131 -5.03 -17.55 1.51
CA ARG A 131 -5.81 -18.74 1.92
C ARG A 131 -5.39 -19.30 3.26
N PHE A 132 -4.11 -19.18 3.61
CA PHE A 132 -3.50 -19.82 4.77
C PHE A 132 -3.05 -18.76 5.76
N ASN A 133 -3.89 -18.51 6.78
CA ASN A 133 -3.52 -17.64 7.89
C ASN A 133 -2.40 -18.30 8.72
N VAL A 134 -1.26 -17.64 8.79
CA VAL A 134 -0.06 -18.10 9.50
C VAL A 134 0.24 -17.30 10.78
N ALA A 135 -0.75 -16.60 11.32
CA ALA A 135 -0.60 -15.75 12.50
C ALA A 135 -0.08 -16.52 13.72
N GLU A 136 -0.55 -17.75 13.92
CA GLU A 136 -0.12 -18.61 15.04
C GLU A 136 1.30 -19.14 14.89
N GLN A 137 1.77 -19.30 13.63
CA GLN A 137 3.13 -19.76 13.35
C GLN A 137 4.17 -18.63 13.43
N HIS A 138 3.75 -17.38 13.30
CA HIS A 138 4.62 -16.21 13.27
C HIS A 138 4.10 -15.07 14.16
N PRO A 139 3.86 -15.29 15.46
CA PRO A 139 3.26 -14.30 16.36
C PRO A 139 4.13 -13.05 16.52
N GLU A 140 5.46 -13.18 16.42
CA GLU A 140 6.40 -12.06 16.50
C GLU A 140 6.27 -11.11 15.28
N VAL A 141 6.08 -11.67 14.08
CA VAL A 141 5.84 -10.89 12.86
C VAL A 141 4.50 -10.15 12.96
N LEU A 142 3.46 -10.87 13.38
CA LEU A 142 2.14 -10.28 13.55
C LEU A 142 2.17 -9.12 14.55
N THR A 143 2.77 -9.32 15.73
CA THR A 143 2.90 -8.30 16.77
C THR A 143 3.61 -7.06 16.24
N ARG A 144 4.73 -7.24 15.54
CA ARG A 144 5.46 -6.14 14.90
C ARG A 144 4.56 -5.35 13.95
N LEU A 145 3.85 -6.03 13.06
CA LEU A 145 3.01 -5.39 12.06
C LEU A 145 1.82 -4.65 12.68
N VAL A 146 1.16 -5.25 13.65
CA VAL A 146 0.02 -4.64 14.35
C VAL A 146 0.47 -3.38 15.10
N THR A 147 1.58 -3.45 15.84
CA THR A 147 2.14 -2.31 16.57
C THR A 147 2.49 -1.17 15.60
N GLU A 148 3.08 -1.49 14.47
CA GLU A 148 3.45 -0.48 13.46
C GLU A 148 2.22 0.13 12.80
N TRP A 149 1.18 -0.68 12.50
CA TRP A 149 -0.07 -0.18 11.96
C TRP A 149 -0.77 0.77 12.94
N GLU A 150 -0.80 0.43 14.22
CA GLU A 150 -1.40 1.27 15.26
C GLU A 150 -0.65 2.60 15.41
N ARG A 151 0.69 2.56 15.42
CA ARG A 151 1.53 3.75 15.45
C ARG A 151 1.21 4.68 14.28
N TRP A 152 1.15 4.14 13.06
CA TRP A 152 0.77 4.88 11.87
C TRP A 152 -0.65 5.44 11.97
N ALA A 153 -1.60 4.65 12.44
CA ALA A 153 -3.00 5.03 12.53
C ALA A 153 -3.22 6.20 13.51
N HIS A 154 -2.50 6.23 14.62
CA HIS A 154 -2.53 7.37 15.54
C HIS A 154 -1.88 8.61 14.94
N ALA A 155 -0.72 8.48 14.32
CA ALA A 155 0.00 9.59 13.70
C ALA A 155 -0.77 10.24 12.52
N ASN A 156 -1.65 9.50 11.86
CA ASN A 156 -2.43 9.95 10.71
C ASN A 156 -3.93 10.17 11.02
N PHE A 157 -4.30 10.28 12.29
CA PHE A 157 -5.69 10.55 12.72
C PHE A 157 -6.72 9.48 12.29
N VAL A 158 -6.26 8.28 11.98
CA VAL A 158 -7.12 7.13 11.72
C VAL A 158 -7.70 6.59 13.02
N LEU A 159 -6.94 6.69 14.12
CA LEU A 159 -7.34 6.36 15.48
C LEU A 159 -7.07 7.54 16.42
N PRO A 160 -7.87 7.73 17.49
CA PRO A 160 -9.16 7.06 17.73
C PRO A 160 -10.16 7.42 16.63
N LYS A 161 -11.03 6.49 16.25
CA LYS A 161 -12.12 6.83 15.34
C LYS A 161 -13.03 7.83 16.03
N HIS A 162 -13.12 9.01 15.47
CA HIS A 162 -14.15 9.95 15.91
C HIS A 162 -15.50 9.31 15.62
N LEU A 163 -16.22 8.97 16.67
CA LEU A 163 -17.60 8.55 16.55
C LEU A 163 -18.32 9.69 15.81
N LYS A 164 -18.88 9.40 14.64
CA LYS A 164 -19.82 10.32 14.01
C LYS A 164 -20.92 10.56 15.03
N LYS A 165 -21.02 11.80 15.52
CA LYS A 165 -22.18 12.24 16.29
C LYS A 165 -23.42 12.19 15.42
#